data_220de6f47f08598d40a35bc531a727da
#
_entry.id   220de6f47f08598d40a35bc531a727da
#
_cell.length_a   1.000
_cell.length_b   1.000
_cell.length_c   1.000
_cell.angle_alpha   90.00
_cell.angle_beta   90.00
_cell.angle_gamma   90.00
#
_symmetry.space_group_name_H-M   'P 1'
#
loop_
_entity.id
_entity.type
_entity.pdbx_description
1 polymer ?
#
loop_
_entity_poly.entity_id
_entity_poly.type
_entity_poly.pdbx_seq_one_letter_code
_entity_poly.pdbx_strand_id
1 'polypeptide(L)'
;HFLQNKTVLEKVDGIIAHNEKMKAELVRLGISKEKIVSLEIFDYLIPNYEEKKTYEKNTVIVAGNFDIRKTKYARQLPEKPDFSIYGINFEEENLPLNVHYQGAFSPDELSNRLHGGFGLVWDGDSPHTCSGMYGEYLKMNNPHKASLYLASGFPIIVWSQSALADFVRKNQCGIIVDSLFEI
;
A
#
# COMPACT_ATOMS: atom_id res chain seq x y z
N HIS A 1 -18.69 -2.97 -5.45
CA HIS A 1 -18.45 -4.02 -4.44
C HIS A 1 -19.23 -3.81 -3.15
N PHE A 2 -19.23 -2.61 -2.54
CA PHE A 2 -19.99 -2.37 -1.29
C PHE A 2 -21.49 -2.58 -1.44
N LEU A 3 -22.09 -2.17 -2.57
CA LEU A 3 -23.53 -2.36 -2.82
C LEU A 3 -23.95 -3.83 -2.85
N GLN A 4 -23.08 -4.73 -3.35
CA GLN A 4 -23.37 -6.17 -3.38
C GLN A 4 -23.40 -6.80 -2.00
N ASN A 5 -22.71 -6.19 -1.02
CA ASN A 5 -22.59 -6.69 0.34
C ASN A 5 -23.46 -5.92 1.35
N LYS A 6 -24.27 -4.93 0.91
CA LYS A 6 -25.06 -4.09 1.80
C LYS A 6 -25.94 -4.89 2.75
N THR A 7 -26.64 -5.89 2.24
CA THR A 7 -27.52 -6.75 3.04
C THR A 7 -26.79 -7.52 4.14
N VAL A 8 -25.51 -7.85 3.93
CA VAL A 8 -24.67 -8.49 4.93
C VAL A 8 -24.23 -7.46 5.99
N LEU A 9 -23.79 -6.28 5.52
CA LEU A 9 -23.33 -5.18 6.39
C LEU A 9 -24.44 -4.63 7.29
N GLU A 10 -25.69 -4.69 6.86
CA GLU A 10 -26.85 -4.29 7.67
C GLU A 10 -27.11 -5.24 8.84
N LYS A 11 -26.70 -6.52 8.73
CA LYS A 11 -26.97 -7.58 9.70
C LYS A 11 -25.90 -7.71 10.78
N VAL A 12 -24.70 -7.14 10.57
CA VAL A 12 -23.63 -7.21 11.59
C VAL A 12 -23.83 -6.16 12.68
N ASP A 13 -23.32 -6.42 13.87
CA ASP A 13 -23.43 -5.53 15.03
C ASP A 13 -22.48 -4.34 14.92
N GLY A 14 -21.32 -4.52 14.29
CA GLY A 14 -20.30 -3.48 14.11
C GLY A 14 -19.48 -3.67 12.84
N ILE A 15 -18.96 -2.57 12.31
CA ILE A 15 -18.13 -2.52 11.10
C ILE A 15 -16.86 -1.75 11.40
N ILE A 16 -15.71 -2.33 11.07
CA ILE A 16 -14.43 -1.62 11.08
C ILE A 16 -14.16 -1.15 9.66
N ALA A 17 -14.21 0.16 9.44
CA ALA A 17 -13.81 0.79 8.18
C ALA A 17 -12.32 1.14 8.20
N HIS A 18 -11.65 1.05 7.06
CA HIS A 18 -10.21 1.35 6.98
C HIS A 18 -9.89 2.80 7.34
N ASN A 19 -10.79 3.73 7.00
CA ASN A 19 -10.59 5.17 7.17
C ASN A 19 -11.92 5.91 7.11
N GLU A 20 -11.90 7.22 7.34
CA GLU A 20 -13.09 8.07 7.31
C GLU A 20 -13.75 8.17 5.92
N LYS A 21 -12.98 8.04 4.81
CA LYS A 21 -13.56 8.01 3.45
C LYS A 21 -14.42 6.76 3.24
N MET A 22 -13.93 5.59 3.66
CA MET A 22 -14.71 4.35 3.61
C MET A 22 -15.93 4.43 4.53
N LYS A 23 -15.78 4.96 5.74
CA LYS A 23 -16.89 5.18 6.68
C LYS A 23 -17.96 6.09 6.08
N ALA A 24 -17.57 7.23 5.50
CA ALA A 24 -18.51 8.14 4.84
C ALA A 24 -19.28 7.48 3.70
N GLU A 25 -18.61 6.65 2.90
CA GLU A 25 -19.25 5.91 1.80
C GLU A 25 -20.26 4.87 2.33
N LEU A 26 -19.90 4.12 3.38
CA LEU A 26 -20.83 3.18 4.02
C LEU A 26 -22.08 3.88 4.57
N VAL A 27 -21.90 5.05 5.20
CA VAL A 27 -23.03 5.89 5.67
C VAL A 27 -23.89 6.35 4.48
N ARG A 28 -23.27 6.81 3.38
CA ARG A 28 -23.97 7.21 2.15
C ARG A 28 -24.81 6.06 1.56
N LEU A 29 -24.35 4.82 1.74
CA LEU A 29 -25.09 3.61 1.34
C LEU A 29 -26.20 3.20 2.32
N GLY A 30 -26.38 3.97 3.42
CA GLY A 30 -27.47 3.77 4.38
C GLY A 30 -27.09 2.89 5.59
N ILE A 31 -25.80 2.58 5.80
CA ILE A 31 -25.37 1.91 7.01
C ILE A 31 -25.33 2.93 8.17
N SER A 32 -25.86 2.54 9.33
CA SER A 32 -25.88 3.39 10.52
C SER A 32 -24.45 3.77 10.95
N LYS A 33 -24.22 5.07 11.14
CA LYS A 33 -22.92 5.63 11.53
C LYS A 33 -22.40 5.07 12.87
N GLU A 34 -23.32 4.77 13.78
CA GLU A 34 -23.03 4.24 15.12
C GLU A 34 -22.44 2.83 15.09
N LYS A 35 -22.70 2.08 14.01
CA LYS A 35 -22.12 0.75 13.78
C LYS A 35 -20.70 0.80 13.20
N ILE A 36 -20.20 1.96 12.75
CA ILE A 36 -18.97 2.04 11.99
C ILE A 36 -17.88 2.74 12.78
N VAL A 37 -16.80 2.03 13.03
CA VAL A 37 -15.56 2.55 13.62
C VAL A 37 -14.50 2.67 12.53
N SER A 38 -13.77 3.79 12.50
CA SER A 38 -12.63 3.99 11.59
C SER A 38 -11.35 3.49 12.28
N LEU A 39 -10.57 2.67 11.55
CA LEU A 39 -9.31 2.10 12.07
C LEU A 39 -8.13 3.05 11.86
N GLU A 40 -8.17 3.88 10.80
CA GLU A 40 -7.10 4.75 10.28
C GLU A 40 -5.93 3.98 9.65
N ILE A 41 -5.27 3.08 10.37
CA ILE A 41 -4.23 2.18 9.85
C ILE A 41 -4.27 0.84 10.58
N PHE A 42 -3.94 -0.23 9.88
CA PHE A 42 -3.81 -1.54 10.49
C PHE A 42 -2.55 -1.62 11.34
N ASP A 43 -2.58 -2.41 12.39
CA ASP A 43 -1.38 -2.87 13.08
C ASP A 43 -0.57 -3.83 12.20
N TYR A 44 0.70 -3.98 12.51
CA TYR A 44 1.59 -4.97 11.91
C TYR A 44 2.52 -5.52 12.97
N LEU A 45 2.40 -6.81 13.26
CA LEU A 45 3.22 -7.49 14.25
C LEU A 45 4.55 -7.91 13.61
N ILE A 46 5.66 -7.49 14.19
CA ILE A 46 7.01 -7.89 13.77
C ILE A 46 7.60 -8.74 14.89
N PRO A 47 7.63 -10.06 14.73
CA PRO A 47 8.36 -10.91 15.67
C PRO A 47 9.86 -10.64 15.53
N ASN A 48 10.55 -10.48 16.65
CA ASN A 48 12.01 -10.26 16.70
C ASN A 48 12.45 -9.04 15.84
N TYR A 49 11.83 -7.89 16.07
CA TYR A 49 12.19 -6.64 15.37
C TYR A 49 13.69 -6.31 15.59
N GLU A 50 14.39 -6.08 14.48
CA GLU A 50 15.75 -5.59 14.45
C GLU A 50 15.77 -4.16 13.94
N GLU A 51 16.35 -3.25 14.72
CA GLU A 51 16.49 -1.85 14.30
C GLU A 51 17.35 -1.73 13.04
N LYS A 52 16.85 -1.03 12.04
CA LYS A 52 17.59 -0.76 10.80
C LYS A 52 18.69 0.26 11.07
N LYS A 53 19.92 -0.13 10.81
CA LYS A 53 21.10 0.75 11.03
C LYS A 53 21.38 1.70 9.88
N THR A 54 20.92 1.36 8.67
CA THR A 54 21.15 2.15 7.45
C THR A 54 19.92 2.18 6.58
N TYR A 55 19.68 3.34 5.95
CA TYR A 55 18.60 3.55 4.98
C TYR A 55 19.21 3.92 3.64
N GLU A 56 18.83 3.20 2.61
CA GLU A 56 19.22 3.45 1.21
C GLU A 56 18.25 4.48 0.60
N LYS A 57 18.48 5.76 0.84
CA LYS A 57 17.56 6.85 0.52
C LYS A 57 17.08 6.89 -0.93
N ASN A 58 17.86 6.37 -1.87
CA ASN A 58 17.56 6.35 -3.29
C ASN A 58 16.93 5.02 -3.75
N THR A 59 16.52 4.15 -2.82
CA THR A 59 15.92 2.86 -3.12
C THR A 59 14.49 2.81 -2.61
N VAL A 60 13.56 2.46 -3.48
CA VAL A 60 12.14 2.28 -3.17
C VAL A 60 11.81 0.81 -3.01
N ILE A 61 11.23 0.46 -1.87
CA ILE A 61 10.79 -0.90 -1.54
C ILE A 61 9.39 -1.13 -2.11
N VAL A 62 9.22 -2.20 -2.89
CA VAL A 62 7.92 -2.62 -3.42
C VAL A 62 7.63 -4.04 -2.96
N ALA A 63 6.76 -4.21 -1.97
CA ALA A 63 6.41 -5.53 -1.43
C ALA A 63 4.95 -5.89 -1.74
N GLY A 64 4.72 -7.16 -2.10
CA GLY A 64 3.36 -7.67 -2.30
C GLY A 64 3.25 -8.86 -3.24
N ASN A 65 2.00 -9.09 -3.69
CA ASN A 65 1.71 -10.06 -4.75
C ASN A 65 1.66 -9.31 -6.09
N PHE A 66 2.51 -9.71 -7.03
CA PHE A 66 2.64 -9.09 -8.35
C PHE A 66 1.69 -9.69 -9.40
N ASP A 67 0.49 -10.09 -8.99
CA ASP A 67 -0.59 -10.42 -9.94
C ASP A 67 -0.77 -9.26 -10.93
N ILE A 68 -0.64 -9.54 -12.22
CA ILE A 68 -0.68 -8.55 -13.31
C ILE A 68 -1.93 -7.67 -13.28
N ARG A 69 -3.05 -8.18 -12.80
CA ARG A 69 -4.30 -7.42 -12.68
C ARG A 69 -4.22 -6.31 -11.63
N LYS A 70 -3.28 -6.43 -10.69
CA LYS A 70 -3.10 -5.50 -9.57
C LYS A 70 -1.88 -4.60 -9.73
N THR A 71 -0.82 -5.12 -10.34
CA THR A 71 0.50 -4.49 -10.31
C THR A 71 1.12 -4.30 -11.69
N LYS A 72 0.29 -4.07 -12.71
CA LYS A 72 0.76 -3.86 -14.09
C LYS A 72 1.74 -2.68 -14.19
N TYR A 73 1.60 -1.68 -13.33
CA TYR A 73 2.53 -0.55 -13.21
C TYR A 73 3.98 -1.00 -12.97
N ALA A 74 4.20 -2.11 -12.25
CA ALA A 74 5.54 -2.60 -11.89
C ALA A 74 6.39 -3.03 -13.09
N ARG A 75 5.78 -3.22 -14.27
CA ARG A 75 6.47 -3.47 -15.54
C ARG A 75 6.88 -2.19 -16.28
N GLN A 76 6.54 -1.03 -15.74
CA GLN A 76 6.73 0.28 -16.36
C GLN A 76 7.32 1.28 -15.34
N LEU A 77 8.11 0.80 -14.39
CA LEU A 77 8.75 1.63 -13.39
C LEU A 77 9.69 2.64 -14.07
N PRO A 78 9.82 3.85 -13.54
CA PRO A 78 10.76 4.84 -14.07
C PRO A 78 12.22 4.34 -13.94
N GLU A 79 13.13 4.92 -14.75
CA GLU A 79 14.56 4.58 -14.73
C GLU A 79 15.28 4.97 -13.44
N LYS A 80 14.67 5.77 -12.62
CA LYS A 80 15.12 6.18 -11.27
C LYS A 80 13.88 6.37 -10.40
N PRO A 81 13.99 6.14 -9.09
CA PRO A 81 15.13 5.61 -8.31
C PRO A 81 15.36 4.09 -8.54
N ASP A 82 16.21 3.48 -7.73
CA ASP A 82 16.32 2.02 -7.66
C ASP A 82 15.09 1.42 -6.97
N PHE A 83 14.66 0.23 -7.42
CA PHE A 83 13.49 -0.46 -6.85
C PHE A 83 13.89 -1.85 -6.33
N SER A 84 13.69 -2.08 -5.04
CA SER A 84 13.83 -3.39 -4.41
C SER A 84 12.47 -4.09 -4.32
N ILE A 85 12.31 -5.18 -5.07
CA ILE A 85 11.04 -5.89 -5.26
C ILE A 85 10.98 -7.13 -4.37
N TYR A 86 9.95 -7.26 -3.54
CA TYR A 86 9.73 -8.37 -2.63
C TYR A 86 8.34 -8.98 -2.83
N GLY A 87 8.27 -10.26 -3.17
CA GLY A 87 6.98 -10.95 -3.22
C GLY A 87 6.85 -12.00 -4.31
N ILE A 88 5.68 -12.60 -4.38
CA ILE A 88 5.35 -13.69 -5.32
C ILE A 88 4.83 -13.14 -6.65
N ASN A 89 4.88 -13.97 -7.69
CA ASN A 89 4.36 -13.69 -9.04
C ASN A 89 5.05 -12.53 -9.76
N PHE A 90 6.26 -12.16 -9.37
CA PHE A 90 7.07 -11.18 -10.09
C PHE A 90 7.84 -11.88 -11.22
N GLU A 91 7.80 -11.29 -12.43
CA GLU A 91 8.55 -11.79 -13.59
C GLU A 91 9.95 -11.19 -13.59
N GLU A 92 10.98 -12.04 -13.50
CA GLU A 92 12.39 -11.62 -13.39
C GLU A 92 13.08 -11.44 -14.76
N GLU A 93 12.40 -11.78 -15.85
CA GLU A 93 13.01 -11.71 -17.18
C GLU A 93 13.10 -10.26 -17.68
N ASN A 94 14.28 -9.90 -18.19
CA ASN A 94 14.55 -8.60 -18.83
C ASN A 94 14.25 -7.38 -17.94
N LEU A 95 14.61 -7.45 -16.66
CA LEU A 95 14.43 -6.33 -15.73
C LEU A 95 15.28 -5.11 -16.11
N PRO A 96 14.77 -3.89 -15.95
CA PRO A 96 15.58 -2.68 -15.98
C PRO A 96 16.71 -2.74 -14.95
N LEU A 97 17.84 -2.10 -15.22
CA LEU A 97 19.03 -2.14 -14.35
C LEU A 97 18.77 -1.63 -12.92
N ASN A 98 17.79 -0.77 -12.75
CA ASN A 98 17.38 -0.19 -11.47
C ASN A 98 16.28 -0.99 -10.74
N VAL A 99 15.92 -2.17 -11.24
CA VAL A 99 14.89 -3.04 -10.63
C VAL A 99 15.53 -4.33 -10.14
N HIS A 100 15.51 -4.56 -8.84
CA HIS A 100 16.20 -5.66 -8.17
C HIS A 100 15.19 -6.57 -7.47
N TYR A 101 14.98 -7.78 -7.97
CA TYR A 101 14.14 -8.75 -7.29
C TYR A 101 14.88 -9.40 -6.13
N GLN A 102 14.31 -9.33 -4.94
CA GLN A 102 14.88 -9.80 -3.69
C GLN A 102 14.30 -11.15 -3.22
N GLY A 103 13.27 -11.64 -3.92
CA GLY A 103 12.59 -12.87 -3.57
C GLY A 103 11.29 -12.68 -2.79
N ALA A 104 10.70 -13.81 -2.40
CA ALA A 104 9.48 -13.87 -1.60
C ALA A 104 9.81 -14.44 -0.21
N PHE A 105 9.30 -13.78 0.82
CA PHE A 105 9.51 -14.15 2.22
C PHE A 105 8.18 -14.34 2.94
N SER A 106 8.20 -15.10 4.04
CA SER A 106 7.04 -15.18 4.92
C SER A 106 6.75 -13.82 5.58
N PRO A 107 5.50 -13.54 6.00
CA PRO A 107 5.17 -12.29 6.69
C PRO A 107 6.05 -12.01 7.92
N ASP A 108 6.44 -13.06 8.64
CA ASP A 108 7.26 -12.95 9.85
C ASP A 108 8.73 -12.58 9.58
N GLU A 109 9.23 -12.92 8.38
CA GLU A 109 10.61 -12.64 7.97
C GLU A 109 10.73 -11.34 7.18
N LEU A 110 9.69 -10.99 6.42
CA LEU A 110 9.72 -9.93 5.42
C LEU A 110 10.20 -8.60 5.99
N SER A 111 9.68 -8.20 7.15
CA SER A 111 10.04 -6.92 7.80
C SER A 111 11.55 -6.76 8.01
N ASN A 112 12.23 -7.84 8.42
CA ASN A 112 13.68 -7.84 8.66
C ASN A 112 14.51 -7.95 7.37
N ARG A 113 13.91 -8.37 6.27
CA ARG A 113 14.54 -8.50 4.95
C ARG A 113 14.45 -7.23 4.09
N LEU A 114 13.54 -6.30 4.42
CA LEU A 114 13.38 -5.07 3.65
C LEU A 114 14.62 -4.18 3.73
N HIS A 115 15.11 -3.74 2.58
CA HIS A 115 16.20 -2.78 2.43
C HIS A 115 15.79 -1.67 1.47
N GLY A 116 16.00 -0.42 1.84
CA GLY A 116 15.65 0.75 1.03
C GLY A 116 15.45 2.00 1.87
N GLY A 117 14.85 3.03 1.28
CA GLY A 117 14.57 4.31 1.94
C GLY A 117 13.08 4.57 2.14
N PHE A 118 12.24 4.09 1.22
CA PHE A 118 10.79 4.32 1.23
C PHE A 118 10.03 3.07 0.81
N GLY A 119 8.87 2.84 1.42
CA GLY A 119 7.94 1.79 0.99
C GLY A 119 6.87 2.31 0.04
N LEU A 120 6.70 1.69 -1.14
CA LEU A 120 5.72 2.10 -2.14
C LEU A 120 4.34 1.51 -1.89
N VAL A 121 3.36 2.36 -1.72
CA VAL A 121 1.93 2.00 -1.66
C VAL A 121 1.25 2.43 -2.96
N TRP A 122 1.31 1.53 -3.95
CA TRP A 122 0.78 1.75 -5.29
C TRP A 122 0.13 0.46 -5.80
N ASP A 123 -0.98 0.57 -6.50
CA ASP A 123 -1.64 -0.53 -7.20
C ASP A 123 -2.24 0.01 -8.50
N GLY A 124 -2.47 -0.88 -9.47
CA GLY A 124 -3.15 -0.53 -10.72
C GLY A 124 -2.31 -0.72 -11.97
N ASP A 125 -2.76 -0.08 -13.05
CA ASP A 125 -2.28 -0.39 -14.39
C ASP A 125 -1.11 0.48 -14.85
N SER A 126 -0.86 1.62 -14.19
CA SER A 126 0.06 2.65 -14.70
C SER A 126 0.94 3.24 -13.59
N PRO A 127 2.21 3.60 -13.90
CA PRO A 127 3.06 4.39 -13.01
C PRO A 127 2.68 5.88 -13.00
N HIS A 128 1.92 6.37 -13.97
CA HIS A 128 1.49 7.77 -14.03
C HIS A 128 0.35 8.08 -13.06
N THR A 129 -0.48 7.08 -12.74
CA THR A 129 -1.59 7.21 -11.78
C THR A 129 -2.08 5.84 -11.38
N CYS A 130 -2.60 5.70 -10.17
CA CYS A 130 -3.26 4.46 -9.76
C CYS A 130 -4.60 4.33 -10.50
N SER A 131 -4.62 3.50 -11.54
CA SER A 131 -5.78 3.26 -12.40
C SER A 131 -6.24 1.80 -12.35
N GLY A 132 -7.37 1.51 -13.04
CA GLY A 132 -7.98 0.19 -12.97
C GLY A 132 -8.67 -0.09 -11.63
N MET A 133 -9.28 -1.25 -11.51
CA MET A 133 -10.10 -1.61 -10.35
C MET A 133 -9.33 -1.55 -9.02
N TYR A 134 -8.08 -2.00 -9.00
CA TYR A 134 -7.25 -2.00 -7.80
C TYR A 134 -6.69 -0.61 -7.48
N GLY A 135 -6.33 0.17 -8.50
CA GLY A 135 -5.89 1.56 -8.31
C GLY A 135 -7.02 2.44 -7.78
N GLU A 136 -8.20 2.36 -8.36
CA GLU A 136 -9.38 3.08 -7.87
C GLU A 136 -9.77 2.69 -6.44
N TYR A 137 -9.53 1.43 -6.06
CA TYR A 137 -9.80 0.99 -4.69
C TYR A 137 -8.91 1.67 -3.65
N LEU A 138 -7.71 2.15 -4.02
CA LEU A 138 -6.84 2.92 -3.12
C LEU A 138 -7.48 4.24 -2.64
N LYS A 139 -8.46 4.77 -3.36
CA LYS A 139 -9.23 5.94 -2.92
C LYS A 139 -10.08 5.68 -1.66
N MET A 140 -10.29 4.40 -1.34
CA MET A 140 -11.18 3.96 -0.27
C MET A 140 -10.49 3.12 0.80
N ASN A 141 -9.42 2.39 0.46
CA ASN A 141 -8.78 1.47 1.39
C ASN A 141 -7.42 1.96 1.90
N ASN A 142 -6.99 1.40 3.02
CA ASN A 142 -5.63 1.52 3.53
C ASN A 142 -4.98 0.13 3.43
N PRO A 143 -4.07 -0.10 2.44
CA PRO A 143 -3.46 -1.42 2.25
C PRO A 143 -2.52 -1.81 3.39
N HIS A 144 -2.51 -3.09 3.75
CA HIS A 144 -1.61 -3.66 4.77
C HIS A 144 -0.12 -3.41 4.52
N LYS A 145 0.31 -3.25 3.26
CA LYS A 145 1.70 -2.92 2.92
C LYS A 145 2.16 -1.58 3.53
N ALA A 146 1.23 -0.63 3.73
CA ALA A 146 1.54 0.62 4.43
C ALA A 146 1.95 0.36 5.88
N SER A 147 1.20 -0.50 6.58
CA SER A 147 1.50 -0.91 7.95
C SER A 147 2.84 -1.65 8.05
N LEU A 148 3.10 -2.58 7.11
CA LEU A 148 4.38 -3.29 7.02
C LEU A 148 5.55 -2.30 6.95
N TYR A 149 5.52 -1.34 6.03
CA TYR A 149 6.62 -0.39 5.84
C TYR A 149 6.81 0.49 7.06
N LEU A 150 5.74 1.10 7.57
CA LEU A 150 5.80 1.99 8.74
C LEU A 150 6.27 1.25 9.99
N ALA A 151 5.76 0.05 10.25
CA ALA A 151 6.20 -0.78 11.38
C ALA A 151 7.67 -1.23 11.23
N SER A 152 8.15 -1.41 9.99
CA SER A 152 9.56 -1.72 9.70
C SER A 152 10.47 -0.47 9.71
N GLY A 153 9.93 0.72 10.03
CA GLY A 153 10.68 1.97 10.15
C GLY A 153 10.89 2.73 8.83
N PHE A 154 10.19 2.36 7.74
CA PHE A 154 10.29 3.05 6.46
C PHE A 154 9.15 4.05 6.26
N PRO A 155 9.43 5.32 5.91
CA PRO A 155 8.41 6.23 5.40
C PRO A 155 7.81 5.70 4.09
N ILE A 156 6.58 6.12 3.78
CA ILE A 156 5.85 5.58 2.63
C ILE A 156 5.68 6.60 1.51
N ILE A 157 5.63 6.09 0.27
CA ILE A 157 5.22 6.83 -0.92
C ILE A 157 3.80 6.43 -1.24
N VAL A 158 2.90 7.40 -1.36
CA VAL A 158 1.48 7.16 -1.63
C VAL A 158 0.97 8.03 -2.78
N TRP A 159 -0.01 7.52 -3.51
CA TRP A 159 -0.71 8.29 -4.52
C TRP A 159 -1.55 9.41 -3.89
N SER A 160 -1.53 10.61 -4.49
CA SER A 160 -2.20 11.81 -3.96
C SER A 160 -3.71 11.66 -3.76
N GLN A 161 -4.37 10.85 -4.61
CA GLN A 161 -5.81 10.59 -4.51
C GLN A 161 -6.16 9.38 -3.63
N SER A 162 -5.16 8.69 -3.07
CA SER A 162 -5.41 7.57 -2.16
C SER A 162 -6.03 8.02 -0.84
N ALA A 163 -6.72 7.13 -0.16
CA ALA A 163 -7.22 7.39 1.18
C ALA A 163 -6.08 7.60 2.20
N LEU A 164 -4.93 6.97 1.96
CA LEU A 164 -3.73 7.12 2.79
C LEU A 164 -3.06 8.48 2.68
N ALA A 165 -3.31 9.28 1.63
CA ALA A 165 -2.68 10.59 1.47
C ALA A 165 -2.96 11.53 2.66
N ASP A 166 -4.19 11.50 3.21
CA ASP A 166 -4.54 12.30 4.38
C ASP A 166 -3.83 11.82 5.65
N PHE A 167 -3.67 10.50 5.81
CA PHE A 167 -2.91 9.91 6.91
C PHE A 167 -1.43 10.31 6.85
N VAL A 168 -0.80 10.22 5.67
CA VAL A 168 0.61 10.60 5.46
C VAL A 168 0.82 12.08 5.75
N ARG A 169 -0.08 12.94 5.28
CA ARG A 169 -0.02 14.40 5.52
C ARG A 169 -0.13 14.73 7.01
N LYS A 170 -1.10 14.13 7.70
CA LYS A 170 -1.34 14.32 9.13
C LYS A 170 -0.16 13.87 9.99
N ASN A 171 0.45 12.73 9.66
CA ASN A 171 1.49 12.10 10.47
C ASN A 171 2.91 12.37 9.99
N GLN A 172 3.11 13.04 8.85
CA GLN A 172 4.42 13.35 8.26
C GLN A 172 5.32 12.12 8.08
N CYS A 173 4.71 10.98 7.73
CA CYS A 173 5.38 9.68 7.66
C CYS A 173 5.66 9.21 6.22
N GLY A 174 5.78 10.13 5.27
CA GLY A 174 6.05 9.79 3.88
C GLY A 174 5.89 10.96 2.92
N ILE A 175 5.87 10.64 1.63
CA ILE A 175 5.66 11.59 0.53
C ILE A 175 4.40 11.23 -0.28
N ILE A 176 3.81 12.25 -0.87
CA ILE A 176 2.56 12.14 -1.64
C ILE A 176 2.90 12.59 -3.06
N VAL A 177 2.62 11.73 -4.05
CA VAL A 177 2.94 11.96 -5.46
C VAL A 177 1.72 11.71 -6.34
N ASP A 178 1.63 12.39 -7.46
CA ASP A 178 0.62 12.12 -8.49
C ASP A 178 1.06 10.99 -9.42
N SER A 179 2.38 10.87 -9.64
CA SER A 179 3.02 9.92 -10.53
C SER A 179 4.30 9.36 -9.93
N LEU A 180 4.67 8.11 -10.28
CA LEU A 180 5.97 7.52 -9.90
C LEU A 180 7.17 8.19 -10.58
N PHE A 181 6.95 9.04 -11.57
CA PHE A 181 8.00 9.84 -12.22
C PHE A 181 8.39 11.11 -11.43
N GLU A 182 7.73 11.34 -10.29
CA GLU A 182 8.03 12.46 -9.36
C GLU A 182 8.92 12.04 -8.18
N ILE A 183 9.32 10.77 -8.13
CA ILE A 183 10.12 10.19 -7.03
C ILE A 183 11.61 10.42 -7.28
#